data_ae1a9006ee444c92d0bfacf343a8861b
#
_entry.id   ae1a9006ee444c92d0bfacf343a8861b
#
_cell.length_a   1.000
_cell.length_b   1.000
_cell.length_c   1.000
_cell.angle_alpha   90.00
_cell.angle_beta   90.00
_cell.angle_gamma   90.00
#
_symmetry.space_group_name_H-M   'P 1'
#
loop_
_entity.id
_entity.type
_entity.pdbx_description
1 polymer ?
#
loop_
_entity_poly.entity_id
_entity_poly.type
_entity_poly.pdbx_seq_one_letter_code
_entity_poly.pdbx_strand_id
1 'polypeptide(L)'
;MSSARDLLALVLLLAATVLGAIWLPATWLHDNVVERDGFLAITEPLADDPAVQRTLSDTAVDTILDDDRIPGWLEEQLTPLAQEQAADLTGNATYTTMWELTMSELHHALFTPGASELDVDLGPAIDRILTPVEERLPLEIPRPEDATVTLATIPDVPLLTGLSAVTPWASWAGPAALVLLAAALVIAAHRRTMLALAGLGGIVAGAGVW
;
A
#
# COMPACT_ATOMS: atom_id res chain seq x y z
N MET A 1 -24.61 -42.55 21.34
CA MET A 1 -24.73 -41.89 20.02
C MET A 1 -24.63 -40.34 20.10
N SER A 2 -24.88 -39.69 21.24
CA SER A 2 -24.71 -38.26 21.45
C SER A 2 -23.26 -37.82 21.35
N SER A 3 -22.33 -38.58 21.96
CA SER A 3 -20.88 -38.21 22.00
C SER A 3 -20.22 -38.14 20.63
N ALA A 4 -20.58 -39.00 19.66
CA ALA A 4 -20.03 -38.93 18.30
C ALA A 4 -20.55 -37.71 17.52
N ARG A 5 -21.78 -37.30 17.71
CA ARG A 5 -22.38 -36.10 17.11
C ARG A 5 -21.77 -34.85 17.68
N ASP A 6 -21.58 -34.82 19.01
CA ASP A 6 -20.97 -33.64 19.67
C ASP A 6 -19.49 -33.52 19.28
N LEU A 7 -18.77 -34.62 19.13
CA LEU A 7 -17.39 -34.63 18.66
C LEU A 7 -17.28 -34.12 17.21
N LEU A 8 -18.17 -34.59 16.32
CA LEU A 8 -18.23 -34.06 14.94
C LEU A 8 -18.55 -32.59 14.91
N ALA A 9 -19.54 -32.12 15.70
CA ALA A 9 -19.91 -30.73 15.81
C ALA A 9 -18.74 -29.88 16.32
N LEU A 10 -17.96 -30.39 17.28
CA LEU A 10 -16.77 -29.70 17.80
C LEU A 10 -15.66 -29.56 16.73
N VAL A 11 -15.42 -30.61 15.94
CA VAL A 11 -14.46 -30.57 14.84
C VAL A 11 -14.87 -29.54 13.77
N LEU A 12 -16.16 -29.53 13.40
CA LEU A 12 -16.68 -28.55 12.43
C LEU A 12 -16.59 -27.12 12.97
N LEU A 13 -16.88 -26.93 14.26
CA LEU A 13 -16.76 -25.62 14.91
C LEU A 13 -15.30 -25.15 14.92
N LEU A 14 -14.36 -26.02 15.27
CA LEU A 14 -12.93 -25.72 15.26
C LEU A 14 -12.47 -25.32 13.83
N ALA A 15 -12.87 -26.10 12.84
CA ALA A 15 -12.56 -25.80 11.44
C ALA A 15 -13.16 -24.44 11.00
N ALA A 16 -14.41 -24.16 11.36
CA ALA A 16 -15.05 -22.88 11.10
C ALA A 16 -14.30 -21.70 11.75
N THR A 17 -13.86 -21.87 13.00
CA THR A 17 -13.12 -20.86 13.75
C THR A 17 -11.75 -20.59 13.10
N VAL A 18 -11.02 -21.63 12.71
CA VAL A 18 -9.72 -21.48 12.04
C VAL A 18 -9.87 -20.80 10.68
N LEU A 19 -10.86 -21.21 9.88
CA LEU A 19 -11.13 -20.58 8.60
C LEU A 19 -11.54 -19.11 8.76
N GLY A 20 -12.38 -18.80 9.75
CA GLY A 20 -12.77 -17.42 10.04
C GLY A 20 -11.60 -16.54 10.51
N ALA A 21 -10.70 -17.10 11.33
CA ALA A 21 -9.50 -16.42 11.81
C ALA A 21 -8.51 -16.11 10.68
N ILE A 22 -8.44 -16.96 9.66
CA ILE A 22 -7.60 -16.71 8.48
C ILE A 22 -8.29 -15.77 7.50
N TRP A 23 -9.60 -15.89 7.36
CA TRP A 23 -10.38 -15.13 6.39
C TRP A 23 -10.35 -13.62 6.65
N LEU A 24 -10.53 -13.20 7.90
CA LEU A 24 -10.59 -11.77 8.25
C LEU A 24 -9.30 -11.01 7.84
N PRO A 25 -8.10 -11.41 8.29
CA PRO A 25 -6.87 -10.72 7.88
C PRO A 25 -6.56 -10.91 6.39
N ALA A 26 -6.90 -12.06 5.80
CA ALA A 26 -6.68 -12.30 4.38
C ALA A 26 -7.56 -11.41 3.50
N THR A 27 -8.83 -11.20 3.87
CA THR A 27 -9.73 -10.27 3.16
C THR A 27 -9.26 -8.84 3.32
N TRP A 28 -8.89 -8.42 4.54
CA TRP A 28 -8.37 -7.09 4.77
C TRP A 28 -7.11 -6.83 3.93
N LEU A 29 -6.19 -7.78 3.91
CA LEU A 29 -4.95 -7.68 3.14
C LEU A 29 -5.23 -7.63 1.63
N HIS A 30 -6.19 -8.42 1.16
CA HIS A 30 -6.63 -8.36 -0.23
C HIS A 30 -7.17 -6.98 -0.58
N ASP A 31 -8.16 -6.53 0.18
CA ASP A 31 -8.90 -5.31 -0.13
C ASP A 31 -8.05 -4.03 0.02
N ASN A 32 -7.02 -4.05 0.89
CA ASN A 32 -6.23 -2.86 1.20
C ASN A 32 -4.79 -2.89 0.68
N VAL A 33 -4.25 -4.05 0.32
CA VAL A 33 -2.86 -4.15 -0.12
C VAL A 33 -2.76 -4.75 -1.52
N VAL A 34 -3.51 -5.81 -1.83
CA VAL A 34 -3.45 -6.48 -3.13
C VAL A 34 -4.28 -5.74 -4.18
N GLU A 35 -5.45 -5.24 -3.80
CA GLU A 35 -6.27 -4.40 -4.67
C GLU A 35 -5.65 -3.00 -4.76
N ARG A 36 -5.47 -2.53 -6.01
CA ARG A 36 -4.84 -1.22 -6.30
C ARG A 36 -5.57 -0.07 -5.61
N ASP A 37 -6.89 -0.04 -5.70
CA ASP A 37 -7.69 1.06 -5.17
C ASP A 37 -7.63 1.11 -3.64
N GLY A 38 -7.60 -0.05 -2.98
CA GLY A 38 -7.38 -0.14 -1.54
C GLY A 38 -5.99 0.33 -1.13
N PHE A 39 -4.95 -0.06 -1.88
CA PHE A 39 -3.58 0.39 -1.64
C PHE A 39 -3.47 1.91 -1.78
N LEU A 40 -4.07 2.50 -2.80
CA LEU A 40 -4.10 3.95 -2.97
C LEU A 40 -4.83 4.65 -1.80
N ALA A 41 -5.96 4.11 -1.37
CA ALA A 41 -6.73 4.68 -0.25
C ALA A 41 -5.96 4.68 1.08
N ILE A 42 -5.19 3.62 1.40
CA ILE A 42 -4.38 3.58 2.63
C ILE A 42 -3.12 4.45 2.55
N THR A 43 -2.62 4.76 1.34
CA THR A 43 -1.45 5.62 1.14
C THR A 43 -1.81 7.09 0.96
N GLU A 44 -3.06 7.41 0.65
CA GLU A 44 -3.54 8.80 0.49
C GLU A 44 -3.19 9.72 1.68
N PRO A 45 -3.38 9.33 2.96
CA PRO A 45 -3.01 10.18 4.08
C PRO A 45 -1.52 10.52 4.18
N LEU A 46 -0.65 9.72 3.56
CA LEU A 46 0.80 9.99 3.51
C LEU A 46 1.13 11.15 2.55
N ALA A 47 0.30 11.37 1.54
CA ALA A 47 0.45 12.52 0.65
C ALA A 47 0.33 13.85 1.40
N ASP A 48 -0.49 13.89 2.44
CA ASP A 48 -0.71 15.08 3.27
C ASP A 48 0.27 15.18 4.45
N ASP A 49 1.16 14.19 4.64
CA ASP A 49 2.14 14.22 5.73
C ASP A 49 3.26 15.24 5.43
N PRO A 50 3.46 16.27 6.30
CA PRO A 50 4.47 17.30 6.06
C PRO A 50 5.91 16.79 6.03
N ALA A 51 6.20 15.63 6.63
CA ALA A 51 7.55 15.03 6.59
C ALA A 51 7.78 14.36 5.23
N VAL A 52 6.78 13.65 4.72
CA VAL A 52 6.82 13.05 3.37
C VAL A 52 6.94 14.13 2.31
N GLN A 53 6.12 15.16 2.39
CA GLN A 53 6.14 16.30 1.46
C GLN A 53 7.52 16.97 1.42
N ARG A 54 8.12 17.25 2.59
CA ARG A 54 9.46 17.83 2.66
C ARG A 54 10.51 16.92 2.03
N THR A 55 10.51 15.63 2.38
CA THR A 55 11.47 14.68 1.82
C THR A 55 11.39 14.60 0.30
N LEU A 56 10.18 14.58 -0.26
CA LEU A 56 9.99 14.54 -1.71
C LEU A 56 10.42 15.84 -2.38
N SER A 57 10.11 16.99 -1.75
CA SER A 57 10.55 18.31 -2.24
C SER A 57 12.06 18.43 -2.23
N ASP A 58 12.71 18.03 -1.15
CA ASP A 58 14.18 18.05 -1.02
C ASP A 58 14.82 17.13 -2.07
N THR A 59 14.31 15.91 -2.24
CA THR A 59 14.80 14.98 -3.26
C THR A 59 14.65 15.53 -4.68
N ALA A 60 13.53 16.18 -4.98
CA ALA A 60 13.31 16.79 -6.29
C ALA A 60 14.28 17.96 -6.55
N VAL A 61 14.52 18.79 -5.54
CA VAL A 61 15.48 19.90 -5.62
C VAL A 61 16.90 19.37 -5.77
N ASP A 62 17.30 18.39 -4.98
CA ASP A 62 18.62 17.78 -5.06
C ASP A 62 18.87 17.15 -6.45
N THR A 63 17.85 16.47 -7.01
CA THR A 63 17.94 15.90 -8.37
C THR A 63 18.15 16.98 -9.45
N ILE A 64 17.55 18.16 -9.27
CA ILE A 64 17.78 19.30 -10.19
C ILE A 64 19.20 19.85 -10.05
N LEU A 65 19.68 19.99 -8.81
CA LEU A 65 20.94 20.63 -8.51
C LEU A 65 22.16 19.72 -8.76
N ASP A 66 22.00 18.41 -8.68
CA ASP A 66 23.07 17.42 -8.94
C ASP A 66 23.44 17.29 -10.44
N ASP A 67 22.78 18.03 -11.34
CA ASP A 67 23.13 18.03 -12.76
C ASP A 67 24.45 18.78 -13.00
N ASP A 68 25.48 18.05 -13.45
CA ASP A 68 26.82 18.60 -13.76
C ASP A 68 26.84 19.79 -14.73
N ARG A 69 25.73 20.05 -15.43
CA ARG A 69 25.54 21.19 -16.34
C ARG A 69 25.17 22.48 -15.62
N ILE A 70 24.83 22.42 -14.33
CA ILE A 70 24.52 23.57 -13.52
C ILE A 70 25.80 24.07 -12.87
N PRO A 71 26.31 25.28 -13.24
CA PRO A 71 27.48 25.84 -12.59
C PRO A 71 27.19 26.15 -11.11
N GLY A 72 28.15 25.90 -10.20
CA GLY A 72 27.96 26.07 -8.76
C GLY A 72 27.53 27.49 -8.31
N TRP A 73 27.90 28.54 -9.07
CA TRP A 73 27.40 29.91 -8.78
C TRP A 73 25.89 30.06 -9.05
N LEU A 74 25.34 29.27 -9.98
CA LEU A 74 23.93 29.25 -10.31
C LEU A 74 23.14 28.39 -9.30
N GLU A 75 23.74 27.29 -8.85
CA GLU A 75 23.20 26.42 -7.80
C GLU A 75 22.84 27.22 -6.54
N GLU A 76 23.75 28.07 -6.03
CA GLU A 76 23.50 28.90 -4.85
C GLU A 76 22.29 29.85 -5.01
N GLN A 77 22.01 30.29 -6.25
CA GLN A 77 20.87 31.17 -6.52
C GLN A 77 19.59 30.42 -6.80
N LEU A 78 19.68 29.21 -7.39
CA LEU A 78 18.54 28.37 -7.71
C LEU A 78 17.96 27.67 -6.49
N THR A 79 18.80 27.22 -5.55
CA THR A 79 18.38 26.47 -4.37
C THR A 79 17.20 27.09 -3.63
N PRO A 80 17.24 28.37 -3.20
CA PRO A 80 16.13 28.97 -2.45
C PRO A 80 14.87 29.12 -3.31
N LEU A 81 15.00 29.41 -4.60
CA LEU A 81 13.86 29.54 -5.51
C LEU A 81 13.22 28.18 -5.81
N ALA A 82 14.03 27.16 -6.02
CA ALA A 82 13.55 25.80 -6.25
C ALA A 82 12.85 25.23 -5.02
N GLN A 83 13.39 25.48 -3.82
CA GLN A 83 12.75 25.07 -2.56
C GLN A 83 11.41 25.78 -2.33
N GLU A 84 11.31 27.08 -2.62
CA GLU A 84 10.05 27.82 -2.54
C GLU A 84 8.99 27.22 -3.48
N GLN A 85 9.36 26.95 -4.74
CA GLN A 85 8.43 26.38 -5.73
C GLN A 85 8.08 24.92 -5.40
N ALA A 86 9.01 24.12 -4.90
CA ALA A 86 8.76 22.75 -4.47
C ALA A 86 7.77 22.71 -3.28
N ALA A 87 7.89 23.64 -2.33
CA ALA A 87 6.97 23.77 -1.22
C ALA A 87 5.55 24.16 -1.68
N ASP A 88 5.42 25.02 -2.69
CA ASP A 88 4.14 25.44 -3.27
C ASP A 88 3.44 24.29 -4.05
N LEU A 89 4.20 23.33 -4.56
CA LEU A 89 3.64 22.17 -5.26
C LEU A 89 2.87 21.23 -4.32
N THR A 90 3.32 21.07 -3.08
CA THR A 90 2.80 20.06 -2.16
C THR A 90 1.34 20.27 -1.71
N GLY A 91 0.74 21.39 -2.00
CA GLY A 91 -0.66 21.71 -1.67
C GLY A 91 -1.63 21.72 -2.86
N ASN A 92 -1.20 21.32 -4.07
CA ASN A 92 -2.03 21.45 -5.25
C ASN A 92 -2.45 20.13 -5.89
N ALA A 93 -3.47 20.16 -6.74
CA ALA A 93 -4.02 18.99 -7.43
C ALA A 93 -2.98 18.23 -8.28
N THR A 94 -1.90 18.87 -8.71
CA THR A 94 -0.82 18.23 -9.47
C THR A 94 -0.04 17.28 -8.60
N TYR A 95 0.26 17.68 -7.35
CA TYR A 95 0.93 16.81 -6.39
C TYR A 95 0.10 15.54 -6.10
N THR A 96 -1.19 15.70 -5.86
CA THR A 96 -2.10 14.55 -5.64
C THR A 96 -2.09 13.59 -6.82
N THR A 97 -2.17 14.11 -8.05
CA THR A 97 -2.11 13.27 -9.26
C THR A 97 -0.77 12.55 -9.39
N MET A 98 0.34 13.23 -9.12
CA MET A 98 1.68 12.63 -9.14
C MET A 98 1.82 11.57 -8.05
N TRP A 99 1.30 11.82 -6.85
CA TRP A 99 1.26 10.84 -5.78
C TRP A 99 0.52 9.56 -6.18
N GLU A 100 -0.70 9.71 -6.72
CA GLU A 100 -1.50 8.57 -7.18
C GLU A 100 -0.78 7.76 -8.27
N LEU A 101 -0.15 8.42 -9.24
CA LEU A 101 0.63 7.75 -10.27
C LEU A 101 1.83 7.01 -9.69
N THR A 102 2.60 7.65 -8.81
CA THR A 102 3.76 7.03 -8.16
C THR A 102 3.36 5.83 -7.29
N MET A 103 2.30 5.97 -6.49
CA MET A 103 1.80 4.86 -5.66
C MET A 103 1.20 3.73 -6.51
N SER A 104 0.58 4.05 -7.64
CA SER A 104 0.12 3.05 -8.60
C SER A 104 1.27 2.27 -9.22
N GLU A 105 2.37 2.96 -9.58
CA GLU A 105 3.56 2.31 -10.14
C GLU A 105 4.26 1.46 -9.08
N LEU A 106 4.38 1.97 -7.85
CA LEU A 106 4.88 1.20 -6.71
C LEU A 106 4.07 -0.08 -6.48
N HIS A 107 2.74 0.04 -6.48
CA HIS A 107 1.87 -1.13 -6.35
C HIS A 107 2.12 -2.14 -7.48
N HIS A 108 2.18 -1.67 -8.72
CA HIS A 108 2.46 -2.53 -9.88
C HIS A 108 3.81 -3.25 -9.72
N ALA A 109 4.85 -2.52 -9.34
CA ALA A 109 6.18 -3.07 -9.15
C ALA A 109 6.25 -4.10 -8.00
N LEU A 110 5.55 -3.86 -6.88
CA LEU A 110 5.50 -4.79 -5.75
C LEU A 110 4.83 -6.13 -6.08
N PHE A 111 3.84 -6.12 -6.99
CA PHE A 111 3.09 -7.33 -7.36
C PHE A 111 3.50 -7.92 -8.71
N THR A 112 4.47 -7.31 -9.41
CA THR A 112 5.03 -7.84 -10.66
C THR A 112 6.28 -8.68 -10.36
N PRO A 113 6.29 -9.98 -10.70
CA PRO A 113 7.46 -10.82 -10.48
C PRO A 113 8.68 -10.30 -11.26
N GLY A 114 9.81 -10.13 -10.56
CA GLY A 114 11.08 -9.70 -11.16
C GLY A 114 11.26 -8.19 -11.30
N ALA A 115 10.34 -7.37 -10.81
CA ALA A 115 10.58 -5.94 -10.63
C ALA A 115 11.61 -5.75 -9.51
N SER A 116 12.75 -5.14 -9.83
CA SER A 116 13.87 -4.95 -8.88
C SER A 116 14.02 -3.51 -8.42
N GLU A 117 13.46 -2.58 -9.17
CA GLU A 117 13.63 -1.14 -8.96
C GLU A 117 12.30 -0.41 -9.16
N LEU A 118 12.08 0.61 -8.35
CA LEU A 118 10.99 1.56 -8.53
C LEU A 118 11.57 2.82 -9.16
N ASP A 119 11.35 2.95 -10.45
CA ASP A 119 11.80 4.11 -11.20
C ASP A 119 10.64 5.10 -11.35
N VAL A 120 10.86 6.34 -10.94
CA VAL A 120 9.88 7.41 -11.05
C VAL A 120 10.43 8.51 -11.93
N ASP A 121 9.67 8.88 -12.96
CA ASP A 121 9.98 10.02 -13.82
C ASP A 121 9.61 11.33 -13.09
N LEU A 122 10.63 12.07 -12.67
CA LEU A 122 10.49 13.39 -12.06
C LEU A 122 10.40 14.53 -13.08
N GLY A 123 10.50 14.28 -14.38
CA GLY A 123 10.45 15.28 -15.42
C GLY A 123 9.31 16.27 -15.28
N PRO A 124 8.05 15.81 -15.11
CA PRO A 124 6.90 16.71 -14.90
C PRO A 124 6.99 17.58 -13.63
N ALA A 125 7.61 17.07 -12.56
CA ALA A 125 7.83 17.85 -11.33
C ALA A 125 8.90 18.89 -11.52
N ILE A 126 10.01 18.53 -12.16
CA ILE A 126 11.12 19.40 -12.50
C ILE A 126 10.64 20.56 -13.38
N ASP A 127 9.86 20.29 -14.42
CA ASP A 127 9.29 21.35 -15.28
C ASP A 127 8.39 22.30 -14.51
N ARG A 128 7.60 21.79 -13.56
CA ARG A 128 6.75 22.63 -12.70
C ARG A 128 7.54 23.54 -11.77
N ILE A 129 8.69 23.06 -11.29
CA ILE A 129 9.58 23.84 -10.42
C ILE A 129 10.35 24.87 -11.25
N LEU A 130 10.91 24.47 -12.38
CA LEU A 130 11.80 25.31 -13.16
C LEU A 130 11.08 26.39 -13.98
N THR A 131 9.88 26.12 -14.51
CA THR A 131 9.15 27.09 -15.33
C THR A 131 8.91 28.43 -14.62
N PRO A 132 8.39 28.48 -13.37
CA PRO A 132 8.26 29.75 -12.65
C PRO A 132 9.58 30.39 -12.28
N VAL A 133 10.65 29.61 -12.11
CA VAL A 133 11.99 30.13 -11.82
C VAL A 133 12.57 30.82 -13.06
N GLU A 134 12.42 30.20 -14.24
CA GLU A 134 12.84 30.77 -15.52
C GLU A 134 12.08 32.06 -15.88
N GLU A 135 10.82 32.16 -15.51
CA GLU A 135 10.02 33.38 -15.67
C GLU A 135 10.57 34.54 -14.82
N ARG A 136 11.14 34.23 -13.65
CA ARG A 136 11.75 35.25 -12.74
C ARG A 136 13.19 35.58 -13.11
N LEU A 137 13.91 34.61 -13.61
CA LEU A 137 15.30 34.74 -14.08
C LEU A 137 15.26 34.53 -15.60
N PRO A 138 15.62 35.53 -16.43
CA PRO A 138 15.62 35.39 -17.89
C PRO A 138 16.78 34.50 -18.36
N LEU A 139 16.79 33.26 -17.87
CA LEU A 139 17.78 32.21 -18.10
C LEU A 139 17.05 30.93 -18.46
N GLU A 140 17.53 30.23 -19.45
CA GLU A 140 17.09 28.90 -19.81
C GLU A 140 17.90 27.90 -18.99
N ILE A 141 17.23 27.17 -18.08
CA ILE A 141 17.87 26.21 -17.18
C ILE A 141 17.88 24.84 -17.89
N PRO A 142 19.03 24.18 -18.03
CA PRO A 142 19.09 22.86 -18.61
C PRO A 142 18.24 21.87 -17.82
N ARG A 143 17.41 21.06 -18.51
CA ARG A 143 16.71 19.93 -17.88
C ARG A 143 17.65 18.75 -17.80
N PRO A 144 17.60 17.96 -16.73
CA PRO A 144 18.29 16.67 -16.68
C PRO A 144 17.91 15.83 -17.89
N GLU A 145 18.89 15.18 -18.54
CA GLU A 145 18.63 14.31 -19.69
C GLU A 145 17.89 13.04 -19.26
N ASP A 146 18.11 12.62 -18.04
CA ASP A 146 17.43 11.52 -17.39
C ASP A 146 16.89 12.02 -16.06
N ALA A 147 15.58 12.24 -16.00
CA ALA A 147 14.86 12.65 -14.81
C ALA A 147 14.28 11.45 -14.05
N THR A 148 14.65 10.24 -14.44
CA THR A 148 14.22 9.02 -13.79
C THR A 148 15.10 8.77 -12.56
N VAL A 149 14.46 8.75 -11.39
CA VAL A 149 15.13 8.46 -10.12
C VAL A 149 14.65 7.13 -9.59
N THR A 150 15.59 6.25 -9.28
CA THR A 150 15.28 5.01 -8.56
C THR A 150 15.00 5.34 -7.10
N LEU A 151 13.73 5.44 -6.74
CA LEU A 151 13.31 5.77 -5.37
C LEU A 151 13.56 4.64 -4.38
N ALA A 152 13.48 3.40 -4.84
CA ALA A 152 13.70 2.24 -4.00
C ALA A 152 14.14 1.03 -4.81
N THR A 153 15.05 0.26 -4.23
CA THR A 153 15.30 -1.11 -4.67
C THR A 153 14.27 -2.00 -3.99
N ILE A 154 13.41 -2.63 -4.79
CA ILE A 154 12.38 -3.54 -4.29
C ILE A 154 13.05 -4.88 -4.02
N PRO A 155 13.15 -5.33 -2.75
CA PRO A 155 13.63 -6.67 -2.48
C PRO A 155 12.63 -7.66 -3.10
N ASP A 156 13.14 -8.71 -3.74
CA ASP A 156 12.29 -9.82 -4.18
C ASP A 156 11.64 -10.44 -2.94
N VAL A 157 10.38 -10.16 -2.73
CA VAL A 157 9.59 -10.68 -1.61
C VAL A 157 8.63 -11.73 -2.16
N PRO A 158 9.05 -13.02 -2.20
CA PRO A 158 8.23 -14.10 -2.74
C PRO A 158 6.86 -14.24 -2.04
N LEU A 159 6.76 -13.70 -0.82
CA LEU A 159 5.51 -13.65 -0.07
C LEU A 159 4.47 -12.73 -0.73
N LEU A 160 4.85 -11.59 -1.29
CA LEU A 160 3.90 -10.65 -1.92
C LEU A 160 3.35 -11.23 -3.24
N THR A 161 4.23 -11.79 -4.07
CA THR A 161 3.79 -12.48 -5.29
C THR A 161 3.00 -13.74 -5.00
N GLY A 162 3.30 -14.44 -3.90
CA GLY A 162 2.52 -15.59 -3.40
C GLY A 162 1.15 -15.19 -2.86
N LEU A 163 1.01 -14.03 -2.25
CA LEU A 163 -0.27 -13.51 -1.76
C LEU A 163 -1.30 -13.34 -2.87
N SER A 164 -0.91 -12.78 -4.01
CA SER A 164 -1.80 -12.61 -5.17
C SER A 164 -2.33 -13.96 -5.70
N ALA A 165 -1.55 -15.03 -5.58
CA ALA A 165 -1.96 -16.37 -5.98
C ALA A 165 -2.93 -17.05 -4.98
N VAL A 166 -2.84 -16.70 -3.69
CA VAL A 166 -3.66 -17.31 -2.61
C VAL A 166 -4.98 -16.54 -2.40
N THR A 167 -5.03 -15.27 -2.79
CA THR A 167 -6.16 -14.37 -2.54
C THR A 167 -7.51 -14.86 -3.11
N PRO A 168 -7.60 -15.48 -4.30
CA PRO A 168 -8.88 -16.02 -4.78
C PRO A 168 -9.48 -17.09 -3.85
N TRP A 169 -8.63 -17.83 -3.12
CA TRP A 169 -9.06 -18.83 -2.16
C TRP A 169 -9.54 -18.22 -0.85
N ALA A 170 -8.98 -17.08 -0.46
CA ALA A 170 -9.39 -16.36 0.75
C ALA A 170 -10.86 -15.92 0.68
N SER A 171 -11.35 -15.52 -0.48
CA SER A 171 -12.76 -15.12 -0.67
C SER A 171 -13.77 -16.22 -0.35
N TRP A 172 -13.40 -17.50 -0.52
CA TRP A 172 -14.25 -18.66 -0.20
C TRP A 172 -14.17 -19.08 1.26
N ALA A 173 -13.12 -18.71 1.98
CA ALA A 173 -12.90 -19.12 3.37
C ALA A 173 -14.01 -18.63 4.31
N GLY A 174 -14.51 -17.41 4.12
CA GLY A 174 -15.61 -16.85 4.90
C GLY A 174 -16.94 -17.61 4.70
N PRO A 175 -17.45 -17.72 3.47
CA PRO A 175 -18.62 -18.55 3.20
C PRO A 175 -18.48 -19.98 3.68
N ALA A 176 -17.32 -20.63 3.49
CA ALA A 176 -17.04 -21.97 3.98
C ALA A 176 -17.09 -22.04 5.51
N ALA A 177 -16.51 -21.07 6.21
CA ALA A 177 -16.57 -20.98 7.67
C ALA A 177 -18.02 -20.88 8.17
N LEU A 178 -18.85 -20.07 7.52
CA LEU A 178 -20.28 -19.93 7.86
C LEU A 178 -21.07 -21.23 7.63
N VAL A 179 -20.81 -21.92 6.53
CA VAL A 179 -21.42 -23.23 6.23
C VAL A 179 -21.04 -24.27 7.29
N LEU A 180 -19.75 -24.35 7.64
CA LEU A 180 -19.26 -25.26 8.68
C LEU A 180 -19.86 -24.95 10.06
N LEU A 181 -19.96 -23.66 10.40
CA LEU A 181 -20.59 -23.20 11.63
C LEU A 181 -22.08 -23.60 11.68
N ALA A 182 -22.81 -23.37 10.59
CA ALA A 182 -24.20 -23.78 10.47
C ALA A 182 -24.37 -25.30 10.61
N ALA A 183 -23.51 -26.07 9.93
CA ALA A 183 -23.51 -27.52 10.03
C ALA A 183 -23.20 -28.01 11.46
N ALA A 184 -22.20 -27.40 12.13
CA ALA A 184 -21.89 -27.70 13.53
C ALA A 184 -23.11 -27.49 14.44
N LEU A 185 -23.83 -26.38 14.29
CA LEU A 185 -25.02 -26.04 15.09
C LEU A 185 -26.21 -27.01 14.82
N VAL A 186 -26.37 -27.46 13.59
CA VAL A 186 -27.43 -28.42 13.22
C VAL A 186 -27.14 -29.81 13.79
N ILE A 187 -25.89 -30.25 13.74
CA ILE A 187 -25.47 -31.59 14.19
C ILE A 187 -25.37 -31.67 15.71
N ALA A 188 -25.05 -30.55 16.39
CA ALA A 188 -24.83 -30.50 17.83
C ALA A 188 -26.07 -30.96 18.61
N ALA A 189 -25.90 -31.85 19.57
CA ALA A 189 -26.93 -32.22 20.52
C ALA A 189 -27.19 -31.12 21.57
N HIS A 190 -26.12 -30.37 21.94
CA HIS A 190 -26.14 -29.31 22.93
C HIS A 190 -25.88 -27.94 22.29
N ARG A 191 -26.82 -27.40 21.53
CA ARG A 191 -26.71 -26.16 20.73
C ARG A 191 -26.27 -24.94 21.55
N ARG A 192 -26.75 -24.81 22.80
CA ARG A 192 -26.40 -23.67 23.68
C ARG A 192 -24.92 -23.63 24.03
N THR A 193 -24.34 -24.81 24.32
CA THR A 193 -22.91 -24.93 24.64
C THR A 193 -22.04 -24.64 23.39
N MET A 194 -22.47 -25.10 22.23
CA MET A 194 -21.75 -24.85 20.96
C MET A 194 -21.81 -23.37 20.57
N LEU A 195 -22.92 -22.68 20.79
CA LEU A 195 -23.01 -21.23 20.57
C LEU A 195 -22.09 -20.44 21.51
N ALA A 196 -21.98 -20.84 22.77
CA ALA A 196 -21.05 -20.22 23.71
C ALA A 196 -19.58 -20.44 23.28
N LEU A 197 -19.22 -21.62 22.84
CA LEU A 197 -17.89 -21.95 22.32
C LEU A 197 -17.59 -21.18 21.02
N ALA A 198 -18.56 -21.05 20.11
CA ALA A 198 -18.44 -20.25 18.90
C ALA A 198 -18.18 -18.77 19.21
N GLY A 199 -18.89 -18.22 20.19
CA GLY A 199 -18.69 -16.85 20.65
C GLY A 199 -17.31 -16.62 21.26
N LEU A 200 -16.84 -17.54 22.09
CA LEU A 200 -15.48 -17.52 22.65
C LEU A 200 -14.41 -17.64 21.55
N GLY A 201 -14.57 -18.54 20.60
CA GLY A 201 -13.67 -18.69 19.46
C GLY A 201 -13.59 -17.42 18.61
N GLY A 202 -14.73 -16.76 18.37
CA GLY A 202 -14.79 -15.48 17.65
C GLY A 202 -14.06 -14.36 18.38
N ILE A 203 -14.20 -14.28 19.71
CA ILE A 203 -13.46 -13.28 20.52
C ILE A 203 -11.96 -13.52 20.46
N VAL A 204 -11.52 -14.77 20.60
CA VAL A 204 -10.08 -15.13 20.57
C VAL A 204 -9.50 -14.83 19.17
N ALA A 205 -10.22 -15.18 18.10
CA ALA A 205 -9.82 -14.88 16.73
C ALA A 205 -9.75 -13.36 16.48
N GLY A 206 -10.73 -12.60 16.96
CA GLY A 206 -10.75 -11.13 16.84
C GLY A 206 -9.67 -10.43 17.67
N ALA A 207 -9.36 -10.91 18.87
CA ALA A 207 -8.32 -10.32 19.72
C ALA A 207 -6.89 -10.60 19.21
N GLY A 208 -6.69 -11.64 18.41
CA GLY A 208 -5.38 -11.96 17.81
C GLY A 208 -5.01 -11.11 16.60
N VAL A 209 -5.93 -10.25 16.13
CA VAL A 209 -5.75 -9.39 14.95
C VAL A 209 -5.36 -7.94 15.35
N TRP A 210 -5.39 -7.65 16.65
CA TRP A 210 -4.91 -6.38 17.25
C TRP A 210 -3.58 -6.64 17.96
#